data_9ce194a7346bd4411872f015fe1e6e96
#
_entry.id   9ce194a7346bd4411872f015fe1e6e96
#
_cell.length_a   1.000
_cell.length_b   1.000
_cell.length_c   1.000
_cell.angle_alpha   90.00
_cell.angle_beta   90.00
_cell.angle_gamma   90.00
#
_symmetry.space_group_name_H-M   'P 1'
#
loop_
_entity.id
_entity.type
_entity.pdbx_description
1 polymer ?
#
loop_
_entity_poly.entity_id
_entity_poly.type
_entity_poly.pdbx_seq_one_letter_code
_entity_poly.pdbx_strand_id
1 'polypeptide(L)'
;VVPTVLGRGPRWQFLHVDDALDILPRSVVEDHPGTYNVAGPGVILLSQAIRRAGRVPLPVVESGLSSAAAIAKRLGWYGFGLDQVDLFVHGRVVDTTRLTKEYGVTPRTTAEAFADFLRGRVPAGVLSAERLAGVERAVLAGVRRLRRWAPVGQGRESG
;
A
#
# COMPACT_ATOMS: atom_id res chain seq x y z
N VAL A 1 8.79 -4.54 9.17
CA VAL A 1 8.32 -5.44 8.10
C VAL A 1 6.82 -5.25 7.97
N VAL A 2 6.30 -5.19 6.75
CA VAL A 2 4.86 -5.04 6.48
C VAL A 2 4.41 -6.19 5.57
N PRO A 3 3.38 -6.96 5.93
CA PRO A 3 2.90 -8.05 5.09
C PRO A 3 2.28 -7.49 3.80
N THR A 4 2.55 -8.15 2.67
CA THR A 4 1.96 -7.86 1.36
C THR A 4 1.48 -9.16 0.73
N VAL A 5 0.47 -9.10 -0.13
CA VAL A 5 -0.05 -10.30 -0.78
C VAL A 5 0.86 -10.71 -1.94
N LEU A 6 1.31 -11.95 -1.92
CA LEU A 6 2.16 -12.50 -2.98
C LEU A 6 1.40 -12.53 -4.32
N GLY A 7 2.04 -11.99 -5.36
CA GLY A 7 1.44 -11.94 -6.70
C GLY A 7 0.46 -10.81 -6.94
N ARG A 8 0.14 -10.00 -5.93
CA ARG A 8 -0.72 -8.82 -6.05
C ARG A 8 0.07 -7.54 -5.76
N GLY A 9 -0.13 -6.53 -6.61
CA GLY A 9 0.46 -5.20 -6.44
C GLY A 9 -0.65 -4.16 -6.31
N PRO A 10 -1.33 -4.07 -5.16
CA PRO A 10 -2.42 -3.11 -4.99
C PRO A 10 -1.92 -1.69 -5.26
N ARG A 11 -2.72 -0.95 -6.03
CA ARG A 11 -2.42 0.41 -6.46
C ARG A 11 -3.16 1.39 -5.56
N TRP A 12 -2.46 2.46 -5.18
CA TRP A 12 -2.99 3.47 -4.30
C TRP A 12 -2.84 4.85 -4.92
N GLN A 13 -3.83 5.69 -4.70
CA GLN A 13 -3.76 7.12 -4.88
C GLN A 13 -3.86 7.81 -3.53
N PHE A 14 -3.15 8.93 -3.39
CA PHE A 14 -3.20 9.78 -2.21
C PHE A 14 -3.62 11.18 -2.61
N LEU A 15 -4.30 11.86 -1.70
CA LEU A 15 -4.61 13.28 -1.77
C LEU A 15 -3.84 13.98 -0.66
N HIS A 16 -3.15 15.06 -0.98
CA HIS A 16 -2.53 15.89 0.04
C HIS A 16 -3.60 16.65 0.83
N VAL A 17 -3.40 16.81 2.13
CA VAL A 17 -4.39 17.45 3.01
C VAL A 17 -4.66 18.90 2.58
N ASP A 18 -3.63 19.66 2.19
CA ASP A 18 -3.78 21.04 1.73
C ASP A 18 -4.63 21.11 0.46
N ASP A 19 -4.41 20.19 -0.49
CA ASP A 19 -5.21 20.14 -1.72
C ASP A 19 -6.69 19.83 -1.41
N ALA A 20 -6.95 18.97 -0.41
CA ALA A 20 -8.32 18.73 0.05
C ALA A 20 -8.92 19.99 0.68
N LEU A 21 -8.16 20.72 1.49
CA LEU A 21 -8.59 21.96 2.13
C LEU A 21 -8.80 23.10 1.12
N ASP A 22 -8.10 23.08 0.00
CA ASP A 22 -8.34 24.05 -1.10
C ASP A 22 -9.58 23.71 -1.92
N ILE A 23 -9.83 22.42 -2.17
CA ILE A 23 -10.96 21.97 -3.00
C ILE A 23 -12.30 22.07 -2.27
N LEU A 24 -12.33 21.70 -0.99
CA LEU A 24 -13.57 21.67 -0.21
C LEU A 24 -14.28 23.05 -0.11
N PRO A 25 -13.62 24.15 0.24
CA PRO A 25 -14.28 25.47 0.25
C PRO A 25 -14.75 25.90 -1.14
N ARG A 26 -13.98 25.61 -2.18
CA ARG A 26 -14.35 25.90 -3.57
C ARG A 26 -15.61 25.17 -3.98
N SER A 27 -15.79 23.92 -3.56
CA SER A 27 -17.00 23.14 -3.85
C SER A 27 -18.28 23.68 -3.20
N VAL A 28 -18.13 24.58 -2.21
CA VAL A 28 -19.27 25.25 -1.56
C VAL A 28 -19.62 26.57 -2.24
N VAL A 29 -18.61 27.30 -2.75
CA VAL A 29 -18.82 28.65 -3.29
C VAL A 29 -18.87 28.70 -4.83
N GLU A 30 -18.31 27.70 -5.50
CA GLU A 30 -18.30 27.60 -6.97
C GLU A 30 -19.45 26.71 -7.45
N ASP A 31 -20.11 27.10 -8.54
CA ASP A 31 -21.22 26.32 -9.10
C ASP A 31 -20.70 25.22 -10.04
N HIS A 32 -20.33 24.09 -9.45
CA HIS A 32 -19.92 22.89 -10.16
C HIS A 32 -20.81 21.71 -9.75
N PRO A 33 -22.04 21.62 -10.27
CA PRO A 33 -22.96 20.56 -9.87
C PRO A 33 -22.47 19.18 -10.33
N GLY A 34 -22.52 18.21 -9.44
CA GLY A 34 -22.18 16.83 -9.76
C GLY A 34 -21.33 16.14 -8.71
N THR A 35 -20.88 14.93 -9.05
CA THR A 35 -20.00 14.12 -8.20
C THR A 35 -18.61 14.06 -8.82
N TYR A 36 -17.60 14.39 -8.04
CA TYR A 36 -16.21 14.41 -8.45
C TYR A 36 -15.39 13.50 -7.56
N ASN A 37 -14.58 12.63 -8.19
CA ASN A 37 -13.54 11.89 -7.48
C ASN A 37 -12.34 12.81 -7.26
N VAL A 38 -11.87 12.91 -6.03
CA VAL A 38 -10.74 13.77 -5.66
C VAL A 38 -9.59 12.92 -5.19
N ALA A 39 -8.52 12.88 -5.97
CA ALA A 39 -7.25 12.22 -5.64
C ALA A 39 -6.09 12.85 -6.43
N GLY A 40 -4.87 12.69 -5.94
CA GLY A 40 -3.68 13.13 -6.67
C GLY A 40 -3.45 12.30 -7.92
N PRO A 41 -2.99 12.92 -9.03
CA PRO A 41 -2.61 12.19 -10.24
C PRO A 41 -1.53 11.12 -9.97
N GLY A 42 -1.53 10.08 -10.80
CA GLY A 42 -0.58 8.96 -10.68
C GLY A 42 -0.98 7.95 -9.61
N VAL A 43 -0.26 6.85 -9.57
CA VAL A 43 -0.47 5.74 -8.64
C VAL A 43 0.85 5.27 -8.04
N ILE A 44 0.81 4.74 -6.83
CA ILE A 44 1.94 4.08 -6.20
C ILE A 44 1.55 2.66 -5.82
N LEU A 45 2.43 1.69 -6.09
CA LEU A 45 2.23 0.32 -5.61
C LEU A 45 2.47 0.26 -4.10
N LEU A 46 1.68 -0.53 -3.39
CA LEU A 46 1.83 -0.71 -1.93
C LEU A 46 3.27 -1.10 -1.55
N SER A 47 3.89 -1.99 -2.31
CA SER A 47 5.28 -2.40 -2.08
C SER A 47 6.27 -1.23 -2.24
N GLN A 48 6.02 -0.31 -3.18
CA GLN A 48 6.84 0.90 -3.34
C GLN A 48 6.62 1.88 -2.19
N ALA A 49 5.37 2.07 -1.75
CA ALA A 49 5.05 2.91 -0.61
C ALA A 49 5.74 2.40 0.67
N ILE A 50 5.68 1.08 0.92
CA ILE A 50 6.33 0.44 2.06
C ILE A 50 7.85 0.68 2.03
N ARG A 51 8.50 0.50 0.88
CA ARG A 51 9.95 0.74 0.73
C ARG A 51 10.31 2.21 0.95
N ARG A 52 9.54 3.13 0.37
CA ARG A 52 9.73 4.58 0.59
C ARG A 52 9.56 4.98 2.05
N ALA A 53 8.71 4.29 2.80
CA ALA A 53 8.55 4.45 4.25
C ALA A 53 9.67 3.77 5.06
N GLY A 54 10.76 3.31 4.44
CA GLY A 54 11.86 2.65 5.12
C GLY A 54 11.50 1.29 5.73
N ARG A 55 10.46 0.62 5.19
CA ARG A 55 9.99 -0.69 5.64
C ARG A 55 10.22 -1.76 4.58
N VAL A 56 10.28 -3.02 5.01
CA VAL A 56 10.45 -4.18 4.11
C VAL A 56 9.09 -4.81 3.85
N PRO A 57 8.64 -4.91 2.59
CA PRO A 57 7.44 -5.66 2.26
C PRO A 57 7.73 -7.17 2.38
N LEU A 58 6.91 -7.89 3.14
CA LEU A 58 6.98 -9.34 3.28
C LEU A 58 5.85 -9.99 2.46
N PRO A 59 6.15 -10.64 1.33
CA PRO A 59 5.13 -11.30 0.54
C PRO A 59 4.59 -12.55 1.28
N VAL A 60 3.30 -12.57 1.55
CA VAL A 60 2.56 -13.68 2.17
C VAL A 60 1.54 -14.21 1.18
N VAL A 61 1.30 -15.52 1.21
CA VAL A 61 0.23 -16.14 0.41
C VAL A 61 -1.13 -15.70 0.96
N GLU A 62 -2.11 -15.46 0.09
CA GLU A 62 -3.43 -14.94 0.47
C GLU A 62 -4.12 -15.80 1.56
N SER A 63 -4.01 -17.13 1.46
CA SER A 63 -4.50 -18.08 2.48
C SER A 63 -3.78 -17.96 3.83
N GLY A 64 -2.60 -17.35 3.88
CA GLY A 64 -1.84 -17.09 5.10
C GLY A 64 -2.13 -15.72 5.73
N LEU A 65 -2.94 -14.89 5.10
CA LEU A 65 -3.19 -13.52 5.58
C LEU A 65 -3.96 -13.50 6.90
N SER A 66 -4.93 -14.39 7.07
CA SER A 66 -5.69 -14.55 8.32
C SER A 66 -4.79 -15.00 9.47
N SER A 67 -3.86 -15.91 9.19
CA SER A 67 -2.86 -16.37 10.17
C SER A 67 -1.84 -15.27 10.48
N ALA A 68 -1.42 -14.48 9.48
CA ALA A 68 -0.53 -13.34 9.68
C ALA A 68 -1.21 -12.23 10.50
N ALA A 69 -2.50 -11.97 10.30
CA ALA A 69 -3.28 -11.04 11.10
C ALA A 69 -3.41 -11.51 12.55
N ALA A 70 -3.62 -12.81 12.78
CA ALA A 70 -3.66 -13.39 14.12
C ALA A 70 -2.30 -13.30 14.85
N ILE A 71 -1.19 -13.49 14.13
CA ILE A 71 0.17 -13.32 14.65
C ILE A 71 0.44 -11.84 14.96
N ALA A 72 0.06 -10.93 14.07
CA ALA A 72 0.21 -9.48 14.28
C ALA A 72 -0.56 -9.01 15.52
N LYS A 73 -1.77 -9.52 15.74
CA LYS A 73 -2.56 -9.26 16.94
C LYS A 73 -1.88 -9.81 18.22
N ARG A 74 -1.28 -11.00 18.15
CA ARG A 74 -0.52 -11.59 19.28
C ARG A 74 0.75 -10.81 19.61
N LEU A 75 1.38 -10.18 18.59
CA LEU A 75 2.58 -9.35 18.75
C LEU A 75 2.26 -7.91 19.18
N GLY A 76 1.00 -7.60 19.52
CA GLY A 76 0.60 -6.26 19.98
C GLY A 76 0.52 -5.22 18.87
N TRP A 77 0.47 -5.62 17.61
CA TRP A 77 0.19 -4.73 16.48
C TRP A 77 -1.30 -4.40 16.44
N TYR A 78 -1.73 -3.61 17.44
CA TYR A 78 -3.10 -3.12 17.54
C TYR A 78 -3.37 -2.15 16.40
N GLY A 79 -4.37 -2.47 15.56
CA GLY A 79 -4.88 -1.58 14.52
C GLY A 79 -5.15 -2.21 13.16
N PHE A 80 -4.87 -3.51 12.97
CA PHE A 80 -5.23 -4.23 11.75
C PHE A 80 -6.55 -4.99 11.95
N GLY A 81 -7.67 -4.38 11.53
CA GLY A 81 -8.95 -5.06 11.40
C GLY A 81 -8.95 -5.97 10.15
N LEU A 82 -9.73 -7.06 10.20
CA LEU A 82 -9.94 -7.93 9.03
C LEU A 82 -10.53 -7.16 7.85
N ASP A 83 -11.33 -6.14 8.12
CA ASP A 83 -11.94 -5.20 7.17
C ASP A 83 -10.90 -4.39 6.36
N GLN A 84 -9.69 -4.23 6.90
CA GLN A 84 -8.60 -3.53 6.22
C GLN A 84 -7.81 -4.44 5.26
N VAL A 85 -7.98 -5.76 5.37
CA VAL A 85 -7.29 -6.74 4.50
C VAL A 85 -7.66 -6.51 3.03
N ASP A 86 -8.93 -6.28 2.73
CA ASP A 86 -9.41 -6.00 1.38
C ASP A 86 -8.75 -4.76 0.77
N LEU A 87 -8.47 -3.75 1.59
CA LEU A 87 -7.77 -2.55 1.19
C LEU A 87 -6.34 -2.86 0.69
N PHE A 88 -5.65 -3.79 1.37
CA PHE A 88 -4.29 -4.22 1.00
C PHE A 88 -4.25 -5.21 -0.14
N VAL A 89 -5.37 -5.86 -0.44
CA VAL A 89 -5.49 -6.82 -1.55
C VAL A 89 -5.84 -6.11 -2.86
N HIS A 90 -6.81 -5.19 -2.83
CA HIS A 90 -7.39 -4.61 -4.04
C HIS A 90 -6.87 -3.21 -4.37
N GLY A 91 -6.35 -2.48 -3.38
CA GLY A 91 -5.92 -1.10 -3.54
C GLY A 91 -7.11 -0.13 -3.67
N ARG A 92 -6.80 1.15 -3.92
CA ARG A 92 -7.79 2.21 -4.11
C ARG A 92 -7.28 3.19 -5.17
N VAL A 93 -7.95 3.20 -6.32
CA VAL A 93 -7.67 4.11 -7.44
C VAL A 93 -8.99 4.57 -8.03
N VAL A 94 -9.09 5.86 -8.29
CA VAL A 94 -10.28 6.49 -8.88
C VAL A 94 -9.88 7.27 -10.13
N ASP A 95 -10.83 7.43 -11.05
CA ASP A 95 -10.66 8.32 -12.19
C ASP A 95 -10.94 9.77 -11.76
N THR A 96 -9.95 10.65 -11.94
CA THR A 96 -9.99 12.06 -11.60
C THR A 96 -10.13 12.98 -12.83
N THR A 97 -10.46 12.41 -13.99
CA THR A 97 -10.56 13.14 -15.25
C THR A 97 -11.56 14.29 -15.17
N ARG A 98 -12.73 14.08 -14.53
CA ARG A 98 -13.72 15.13 -14.35
C ARG A 98 -13.22 16.27 -13.47
N LEU A 99 -12.51 15.95 -12.39
CA LEU A 99 -11.94 16.97 -11.51
C LEU A 99 -11.01 17.91 -12.30
N THR A 100 -10.17 17.35 -13.15
CA THR A 100 -9.22 18.16 -13.92
C THR A 100 -9.89 18.92 -15.08
N LYS A 101 -10.80 18.27 -15.83
CA LYS A 101 -11.38 18.85 -17.04
C LYS A 101 -12.56 19.79 -16.79
N GLU A 102 -13.42 19.43 -15.84
CA GLU A 102 -14.67 20.17 -15.58
C GLU A 102 -14.52 21.12 -14.39
N TYR A 103 -13.88 20.66 -13.32
CA TYR A 103 -13.65 21.46 -12.11
C TYR A 103 -12.39 22.35 -12.21
N GLY A 104 -11.49 22.05 -13.13
CA GLY A 104 -10.28 22.84 -13.38
C GLY A 104 -9.22 22.76 -12.30
N VAL A 105 -9.25 21.73 -11.45
CA VAL A 105 -8.28 21.53 -10.37
C VAL A 105 -7.41 20.31 -10.62
N THR A 106 -6.12 20.49 -10.44
CA THR A 106 -5.14 19.39 -10.49
C THR A 106 -4.37 19.36 -9.17
N PRO A 107 -4.69 18.44 -8.26
CA PRO A 107 -3.95 18.25 -7.00
C PRO A 107 -2.51 17.85 -7.24
N ARG A 108 -1.67 17.96 -6.21
CA ARG A 108 -0.32 17.37 -6.22
C ARG A 108 -0.38 15.88 -6.55
N THR A 109 0.66 15.38 -7.18
CA THR A 109 0.73 13.97 -7.54
C THR A 109 0.69 13.07 -6.30
N THR A 110 0.18 11.87 -6.45
CA THR A 110 0.22 10.82 -5.42
C THR A 110 1.63 10.63 -4.84
N ALA A 111 2.67 10.74 -5.69
CA ALA A 111 4.06 10.58 -5.25
C ALA A 111 4.53 11.74 -4.36
N GLU A 112 4.16 12.98 -4.70
CA GLU A 112 4.46 14.18 -3.91
C GLU A 112 3.71 14.16 -2.57
N ALA A 113 2.40 13.90 -2.59
CA ALA A 113 1.58 13.79 -1.39
C ALA A 113 2.14 12.74 -0.42
N PHE A 114 2.56 11.58 -0.95
CA PHE A 114 3.16 10.54 -0.12
C PHE A 114 4.56 10.91 0.40
N ALA A 115 5.37 11.61 -0.40
CA ALA A 115 6.68 12.09 0.04
C ALA A 115 6.56 13.13 1.16
N ASP A 116 5.58 14.02 1.10
CA ASP A 116 5.30 15.01 2.15
C ASP A 116 4.85 14.33 3.45
N PHE A 117 3.95 13.35 3.35
CA PHE A 117 3.53 12.55 4.48
C PHE A 117 4.72 11.88 5.20
N LEU A 118 5.67 11.35 4.43
CA LEU A 118 6.86 10.72 5.00
C LEU A 118 7.79 11.72 5.69
N ARG A 119 7.97 12.93 5.13
CA ARG A 119 8.80 13.99 5.75
C ARG A 119 8.30 14.37 7.15
N GLY A 120 6.99 14.39 7.34
CA GLY A 120 6.40 14.75 8.63
C GLY A 120 6.38 13.64 9.69
N ARG A 121 6.58 12.37 9.29
CA ARG A 121 6.33 11.22 10.18
C ARG A 121 7.46 10.19 10.29
N VAL A 122 8.41 10.19 9.38
CA VAL A 122 9.53 9.24 9.42
C VAL A 122 10.75 9.95 10.00
N PRO A 123 11.25 9.55 11.19
CA PRO A 123 12.48 10.10 11.74
C PRO A 123 13.63 9.89 10.76
N ALA A 124 14.44 10.91 10.53
CA ALA A 124 15.68 10.81 9.79
C ALA A 124 16.58 9.77 10.48
N GLY A 125 16.76 8.60 9.86
CA GLY A 125 17.56 7.51 10.45
C GLY A 125 17.01 6.10 10.24
N VAL A 126 15.82 5.98 9.67
CA VAL A 126 15.29 4.66 9.26
C VAL A 126 16.06 4.19 8.03
N LEU A 127 16.79 3.10 8.21
CA LEU A 127 17.60 2.31 7.28
C LEU A 127 17.76 2.85 5.85
N SER A 128 19.00 3.10 5.43
CA SER A 128 19.32 3.47 4.06
C SER A 128 18.72 2.46 3.06
N ALA A 129 18.36 2.92 1.85
CA ALA A 129 17.80 2.08 0.79
C ALA A 129 18.66 0.83 0.50
N GLU A 130 19.98 0.93 0.65
CA GLU A 130 20.94 -0.17 0.47
C GLU A 130 20.81 -1.25 1.55
N ARG A 131 20.63 -0.86 2.82
CA ARG A 131 20.40 -1.81 3.92
C ARG A 131 19.05 -2.51 3.79
N LEU A 132 18.03 -1.79 3.33
CA LEU A 132 16.70 -2.35 3.03
C LEU A 132 16.78 -3.38 1.90
N ALA A 133 17.49 -3.09 0.81
CA ALA A 133 17.70 -4.02 -0.28
C ALA A 133 18.49 -5.28 0.14
N GLY A 134 19.40 -5.15 1.10
CA GLY A 134 20.12 -6.27 1.71
C GLY A 134 19.19 -7.19 2.51
N VAL A 135 18.36 -6.62 3.37
CA VAL A 135 17.38 -7.36 4.18
C VAL A 135 16.32 -8.03 3.29
N GLU A 136 15.81 -7.33 2.28
CA GLU A 136 14.85 -7.88 1.32
C GLU A 136 15.42 -9.10 0.57
N ARG A 137 16.66 -9.02 0.10
CA ARG A 137 17.33 -10.16 -0.55
C ARG A 137 17.52 -11.35 0.40
N ALA A 138 17.88 -11.11 1.65
CA ALA A 138 18.03 -12.16 2.65
C ALA A 138 16.70 -12.86 2.97
N VAL A 139 15.62 -12.10 3.13
CA VAL A 139 14.26 -12.62 3.36
C VAL A 139 13.77 -13.43 2.16
N LEU A 140 13.93 -12.92 0.94
CA LEU A 140 13.55 -13.63 -0.28
C LEU A 140 14.37 -14.92 -0.48
N ALA A 141 15.66 -14.90 -0.15
CA ALA A 141 16.51 -16.10 -0.18
C ALA A 141 16.04 -17.16 0.84
N GLY A 142 15.67 -16.73 2.04
CA GLY A 142 15.09 -17.60 3.08
C GLY A 142 13.78 -18.26 2.63
N VAL A 143 12.86 -17.47 2.07
CA VAL A 143 11.57 -17.98 1.54
C VAL A 143 11.80 -18.99 0.39
N ARG A 144 12.77 -18.70 -0.51
CA ARG A 144 13.11 -19.63 -1.60
C ARG A 144 13.71 -20.94 -1.08
N ARG A 145 14.50 -20.90 -0.02
CA ARG A 145 15.05 -22.13 0.63
C ARG A 145 13.95 -22.97 1.25
N LEU A 146 13.01 -22.35 1.97
CA LEU A 146 11.86 -23.04 2.57
C LEU A 146 10.97 -23.70 1.52
N ARG A 147 10.76 -23.07 0.34
CA ARG A 147 10.00 -23.66 -0.76
C ARG A 147 10.68 -24.90 -1.39
N ARG A 148 12.01 -24.98 -1.36
CA ARG A 148 12.74 -26.16 -1.85
C ARG A 148 12.68 -27.34 -0.89
N TRP A 149 12.35 -27.10 0.38
CA TRP A 149 12.24 -28.11 1.44
C TRP A 149 10.82 -28.60 1.71
N ALA A 150 9.79 -27.99 1.14
CA ALA A 150 8.43 -28.50 1.21
C ALA A 150 8.33 -29.78 0.37
N PRO A 151 8.11 -30.98 0.96
CA PRO A 151 7.97 -32.20 0.20
C PRO A 151 6.73 -32.06 -0.69
N VAL A 152 6.90 -32.31 -1.97
CA VAL A 152 5.80 -32.52 -2.93
C VAL A 152 5.01 -33.71 -2.38
N GLY A 153 3.80 -33.45 -1.88
CA GLY A 153 2.90 -34.48 -1.40
C GLY A 153 2.69 -35.51 -2.51
N GLN A 154 3.22 -36.69 -2.33
CA GLN A 154 2.91 -37.83 -3.16
C GLN A 154 1.42 -38.13 -3.03
N GLY A 155 0.68 -37.90 -4.11
CA GLY A 155 -0.66 -38.40 -4.26
C GLY A 155 -0.64 -39.93 -4.04
N ARG A 156 -1.23 -40.38 -2.95
CA ARG A 156 -1.62 -41.77 -2.81
C ARG A 156 -2.81 -41.98 -3.72
N GLU A 157 -2.53 -42.52 -4.90
CA GLU A 157 -3.52 -43.37 -5.61
C GLU A 157 -3.66 -44.63 -4.76
N SER A 158 -4.83 -44.84 -4.20
CA SER A 158 -5.27 -46.11 -3.69
C SER A 158 -6.40 -46.60 -4.62
N GLY A 159 -6.12 -47.73 -5.29
CA GLY A 159 -7.02 -48.52 -6.08
C GLY A 159 -8.24 -49.05 -5.30
#